data_edafa17e75874b410044452d0afc3ce4
#
_entry.id   edafa17e75874b410044452d0afc3ce4
#
_cell.length_a   1.000
_cell.length_b   1.000
_cell.length_c   1.000
_cell.angle_alpha   90.00
_cell.angle_beta   90.00
_cell.angle_gamma   90.00
#
_symmetry.space_group_name_H-M   'P 1'
#
loop_
_entity.id
_entity.type
_entity.pdbx_description
1 polymer ?
#
loop_
_entity_poly.entity_id
_entity_poly.type
_entity_poly.pdbx_seq_one_letter_code
_entity_poly.pdbx_strand_id
1 'polypeptide(L)'
;RSEEILTGALPSAEHGTIICETTWKGNLGNGHLSQLVKKALETPDAERTEKDWKVVFFPWWLDPTYVLEGNPNTISNENSKYLNEVEQTIGKTLSNGQRLWYDRQQKQLGLFIFREFPSTIEECWKSPVDGAIYADAIGKLRASGAIKSFAVDTTSLVHTAWDLGNPANTVVWYFQLAGGEIRLI
;
A
#
# COMPACT_ATOMS: atom_id res chain seq x y z
N ARG A 1 17.55 -13.31 -7.83
CA ARG A 1 16.57 -14.12 -8.62
C ARG A 1 15.70 -13.29 -9.57
N SER A 2 15.16 -12.12 -9.18
CA SER A 2 14.36 -11.27 -10.09
C SER A 2 15.21 -10.64 -11.20
N GLU A 3 16.43 -10.25 -10.91
CA GLU A 3 17.38 -9.70 -11.89
C GLU A 3 17.82 -10.76 -12.91
N GLU A 4 18.09 -11.98 -12.48
CA GLU A 4 18.43 -13.11 -13.36
C GLU A 4 17.29 -13.47 -14.34
N ILE A 5 16.03 -13.34 -13.89
CA ILE A 5 14.87 -13.55 -14.78
C ILE A 5 14.80 -12.45 -15.83
N LEU A 6 15.00 -11.20 -15.44
CA LEU A 6 14.93 -10.05 -16.34
C LEU A 6 16.07 -10.00 -17.35
N THR A 7 17.28 -10.38 -16.93
CA THR A 7 18.45 -10.35 -17.79
C THR A 7 18.66 -11.64 -18.61
N GLY A 8 18.14 -12.76 -18.12
CA GLY A 8 18.28 -14.06 -18.76
C GLY A 8 17.06 -14.53 -19.54
N ALA A 9 15.89 -14.57 -18.87
CA ALA A 9 14.69 -15.16 -19.48
C ALA A 9 13.97 -14.20 -20.46
N LEU A 10 13.92 -12.89 -20.16
CA LEU A 10 13.21 -11.94 -21.02
C LEU A 10 13.81 -11.80 -22.43
N PRO A 11 15.14 -11.71 -22.60
CA PRO A 11 15.72 -11.66 -23.93
C PRO A 11 15.44 -12.90 -24.77
N SER A 12 15.27 -14.07 -24.14
CA SER A 12 14.94 -15.33 -24.81
C SER A 12 13.53 -15.36 -25.40
N ALA A 13 12.63 -14.51 -24.88
CA ALA A 13 11.23 -14.41 -25.28
C ALA A 13 10.95 -13.18 -26.17
N GLU A 14 11.98 -12.63 -26.81
CA GLU A 14 11.91 -11.37 -27.59
C GLU A 14 10.82 -11.35 -28.67
N HIS A 15 10.47 -12.52 -29.25
CA HIS A 15 9.46 -12.66 -30.28
C HIS A 15 8.09 -13.13 -29.76
N GLY A 16 7.93 -13.20 -28.43
CA GLY A 16 6.72 -13.66 -27.76
C GLY A 16 6.04 -12.60 -26.90
N THR A 17 4.86 -12.93 -26.40
CA THR A 17 4.19 -12.12 -25.38
C THR A 17 4.68 -12.56 -24.00
N ILE A 18 5.15 -11.61 -23.21
CA ILE A 18 5.61 -11.85 -21.84
C ILE A 18 4.55 -11.32 -20.89
N ILE A 19 4.09 -12.18 -19.97
CA ILE A 19 3.13 -11.82 -18.92
C ILE A 19 3.81 -12.03 -17.56
N CYS A 20 3.87 -10.96 -16.78
CA CYS A 20 4.30 -11.01 -15.38
C CYS A 20 3.08 -10.79 -14.48
N GLU A 21 2.72 -11.82 -13.73
CA GLU A 21 1.63 -11.75 -12.76
C GLU A 21 2.18 -11.63 -11.34
N THR A 22 1.59 -10.79 -10.54
CA THR A 22 1.99 -10.60 -9.15
C THR A 22 0.86 -10.06 -8.28
N THR A 23 0.87 -10.45 -7.00
CA THR A 23 0.15 -9.76 -5.95
C THR A 23 1.11 -8.80 -5.26
N TRP A 24 0.71 -7.54 -5.12
CA TRP A 24 1.55 -6.52 -4.51
C TRP A 24 1.74 -6.77 -3.00
N LYS A 25 2.97 -6.87 -2.53
CA LYS A 25 3.29 -7.15 -1.12
C LYS A 25 3.71 -5.91 -0.31
N GLY A 26 3.32 -4.72 -0.71
CA GLY A 26 3.57 -3.50 0.07
C GLY A 26 5.03 -3.01 0.06
N ASN A 27 5.90 -3.57 -0.75
CA ASN A 27 7.30 -3.18 -0.80
C ASN A 27 7.48 -1.97 -1.71
N LEU A 28 7.40 -0.77 -1.12
CA LEU A 28 7.51 0.51 -1.83
C LEU A 28 8.92 0.69 -2.41
N GLY A 29 9.12 0.24 -3.63
CA GLY A 29 10.08 0.90 -4.48
C GLY A 29 11.42 0.24 -4.72
N ASN A 30 11.81 -0.83 -4.04
CA ASN A 30 13.15 -1.42 -4.22
C ASN A 30 13.17 -2.74 -5.01
N GLY A 31 12.02 -3.29 -5.36
CA GLY A 31 11.93 -4.49 -6.19
C GLY A 31 11.90 -4.16 -7.67
N HIS A 32 12.56 -4.97 -8.49
CA HIS A 32 12.61 -4.80 -9.96
C HIS A 32 11.21 -4.71 -10.59
N LEU A 33 10.27 -5.53 -10.12
CA LEU A 33 8.89 -5.51 -10.61
C LEU A 33 8.16 -4.20 -10.27
N SER A 34 8.41 -3.64 -9.08
CA SER A 34 7.87 -2.32 -8.70
C SER A 34 8.34 -1.21 -9.62
N GLN A 35 9.61 -1.25 -10.03
CA GLN A 35 10.19 -0.28 -10.97
C GLN A 35 9.59 -0.44 -12.36
N LEU A 36 9.38 -1.70 -12.84
CA LEU A 36 8.72 -1.96 -14.11
C LEU A 36 7.27 -1.44 -14.12
N VAL A 37 6.51 -1.70 -13.06
CA VAL A 37 5.13 -1.22 -12.94
C VAL A 37 5.08 0.30 -12.91
N LYS A 38 5.94 0.97 -12.13
CA LYS A 38 6.00 2.44 -12.10
C LYS A 38 6.32 3.02 -13.47
N LYS A 39 7.38 2.53 -14.12
CA LYS A 39 7.75 2.98 -15.46
C LYS A 39 6.62 2.76 -16.46
N ALA A 40 5.95 1.61 -16.40
CA ALA A 40 4.83 1.31 -17.28
C ALA A 40 3.61 2.21 -17.05
N LEU A 41 3.37 2.67 -15.81
CA LEU A 41 2.32 3.63 -15.49
C LEU A 41 2.68 5.06 -15.92
N GLU A 42 3.95 5.42 -15.88
CA GLU A 42 4.45 6.74 -16.30
C GLU A 42 4.53 6.89 -17.83
N THR A 43 4.56 5.78 -18.58
CA THR A 43 4.65 5.80 -20.05
C THR A 43 3.27 6.04 -20.66
N PRO A 44 3.04 7.17 -21.36
CA PRO A 44 1.77 7.45 -22.02
C PRO A 44 1.45 6.40 -23.10
N ASP A 45 0.18 6.05 -23.27
CA ASP A 45 -0.24 5.05 -24.26
C ASP A 45 0.19 5.43 -25.70
N ALA A 46 0.22 6.73 -26.03
CA ALA A 46 0.63 7.22 -27.34
C ALA A 46 2.14 7.08 -27.60
N GLU A 47 2.95 6.95 -26.56
CA GLU A 47 4.41 6.81 -26.67
C GLU A 47 4.85 5.34 -26.53
N ARG A 48 3.92 4.45 -26.16
CA ARG A 48 4.20 3.04 -25.88
C ARG A 48 4.45 2.25 -27.16
N THR A 49 5.55 1.52 -27.16
CA THR A 49 5.92 0.58 -28.21
C THR A 49 5.64 -0.85 -27.79
N GLU A 50 5.79 -1.81 -28.71
CA GLU A 50 5.69 -3.27 -28.41
C GLU A 50 6.76 -3.77 -27.42
N LYS A 51 7.81 -3.00 -27.18
CA LYS A 51 8.87 -3.31 -26.19
C LYS A 51 8.56 -2.77 -24.80
N ASP A 52 7.52 -1.96 -24.66
CA ASP A 52 7.16 -1.34 -23.40
C ASP A 52 6.13 -2.18 -22.64
N TRP A 53 6.29 -2.22 -21.31
CA TRP A 53 5.35 -2.92 -20.44
C TRP A 53 4.03 -2.17 -20.36
N LYS A 54 2.94 -2.94 -20.33
CA LYS A 54 1.60 -2.44 -20.06
C LYS A 54 1.10 -3.04 -18.74
N VAL A 55 0.63 -2.18 -17.83
CA VAL A 55 0.00 -2.64 -16.59
C VAL A 55 -1.45 -2.99 -16.88
N VAL A 56 -1.86 -4.18 -16.45
CA VAL A 56 -3.26 -4.60 -16.41
C VAL A 56 -3.60 -4.86 -14.96
N PHE A 57 -4.57 -4.10 -14.44
CA PHE A 57 -5.01 -4.19 -13.06
C PHE A 57 -6.36 -4.91 -12.97
N PHE A 58 -6.46 -5.88 -12.08
CA PHE A 58 -7.68 -6.64 -11.83
C PHE A 58 -8.20 -6.35 -10.41
N PRO A 59 -9.02 -5.33 -10.22
CA PRO A 59 -9.59 -5.02 -8.92
C PRO A 59 -10.68 -6.04 -8.52
N TRP A 60 -10.88 -6.20 -7.22
CA TRP A 60 -11.83 -7.14 -6.64
C TRP A 60 -13.27 -6.99 -7.19
N TRP A 61 -13.71 -5.77 -7.46
CA TRP A 61 -15.07 -5.47 -7.91
C TRP A 61 -15.37 -5.88 -9.36
N LEU A 62 -14.38 -6.33 -10.12
CA LEU A 62 -14.58 -6.96 -11.43
C LEU A 62 -15.04 -8.43 -11.30
N ASP A 63 -14.72 -9.10 -10.20
CA ASP A 63 -15.11 -10.48 -10.00
C ASP A 63 -16.59 -10.54 -9.53
N PRO A 64 -17.51 -11.15 -10.31
CA PRO A 64 -18.91 -11.24 -9.95
C PRO A 64 -19.19 -12.13 -8.75
N THR A 65 -18.23 -12.93 -8.30
CA THR A 65 -18.38 -13.84 -7.16
C THR A 65 -18.18 -13.13 -5.81
N TYR A 66 -17.56 -11.94 -5.79
CA TYR A 66 -17.32 -11.16 -4.57
C TYR A 66 -18.58 -10.38 -4.15
N VAL A 67 -19.61 -11.11 -3.83
CA VAL A 67 -20.90 -10.61 -3.36
C VAL A 67 -21.39 -11.39 -2.14
N LEU A 68 -22.11 -10.72 -1.26
CA LEU A 68 -22.77 -11.33 -0.11
C LEU A 68 -24.24 -10.91 -0.08
N GLU A 69 -25.13 -11.90 0.17
CA GLU A 69 -26.52 -11.61 0.51
C GLU A 69 -26.63 -11.17 1.97
N GLY A 70 -27.45 -10.17 2.23
CA GLY A 70 -27.68 -9.69 3.59
C GLY A 70 -28.19 -8.26 3.64
N ASN A 71 -28.30 -7.73 4.86
CA ASN A 71 -28.79 -6.38 5.08
C ASN A 71 -27.66 -5.33 4.88
N PRO A 72 -27.73 -4.47 3.85
CA PRO A 72 -26.69 -3.47 3.58
C PRO A 72 -26.59 -2.39 4.67
N ASN A 73 -27.63 -2.21 5.50
CA ASN A 73 -27.59 -1.26 6.61
C ASN A 73 -26.62 -1.68 7.74
N THR A 74 -26.05 -2.87 7.66
CA THR A 74 -25.03 -3.36 8.61
C THR A 74 -23.60 -3.02 8.20
N ILE A 75 -23.42 -2.36 7.06
CA ILE A 75 -22.13 -1.83 6.62
C ILE A 75 -21.73 -0.68 7.52
N SER A 76 -20.47 -0.64 7.95
CA SER A 76 -19.97 0.44 8.80
C SER A 76 -20.00 1.79 8.06
N ASN A 77 -20.19 2.88 8.82
CA ASN A 77 -20.18 4.23 8.24
C ASN A 77 -18.83 4.55 7.54
N GLU A 78 -17.74 4.07 8.11
CA GLU A 78 -16.40 4.22 7.54
C GLU A 78 -16.30 3.54 6.17
N ASN A 79 -16.72 2.27 6.08
CA ASN A 79 -16.69 1.54 4.82
C ASN A 79 -17.72 2.08 3.81
N SER A 80 -18.87 2.58 4.27
CA SER A 80 -19.84 3.22 3.38
C SER A 80 -19.24 4.47 2.73
N LYS A 81 -18.56 5.31 3.50
CA LYS A 81 -17.87 6.50 2.99
C LYS A 81 -16.76 6.11 2.02
N TYR A 82 -15.90 5.19 2.41
CA TYR A 82 -14.82 4.69 1.57
C TYR A 82 -15.34 4.15 0.22
N LEU A 83 -16.37 3.29 0.24
CA LEU A 83 -16.92 2.69 -0.98
C LEU A 83 -17.59 3.73 -1.89
N ASN A 84 -18.18 4.80 -1.33
CA ASN A 84 -18.67 5.91 -2.13
C ASN A 84 -17.53 6.66 -2.84
N GLU A 85 -16.40 6.87 -2.17
CA GLU A 85 -15.19 7.46 -2.77
C GLU A 85 -14.61 6.56 -3.88
N VAL A 86 -14.60 5.25 -3.66
CA VAL A 86 -14.21 4.25 -4.66
C VAL A 86 -15.11 4.34 -5.89
N GLU A 87 -16.45 4.33 -5.72
CA GLU A 87 -17.40 4.44 -6.83
C GLU A 87 -17.18 5.71 -7.67
N GLN A 88 -16.90 6.84 -7.03
CA GLN A 88 -16.57 8.08 -7.73
C GLN A 88 -15.28 7.96 -8.54
N THR A 89 -14.25 7.32 -7.96
CA THR A 89 -12.95 7.15 -8.59
C THR A 89 -13.01 6.21 -9.80
N ILE A 90 -13.73 5.10 -9.68
CA ILE A 90 -13.83 4.09 -10.74
C ILE A 90 -14.94 4.38 -11.76
N GLY A 91 -15.80 5.37 -11.50
CA GLY A 91 -16.94 5.71 -12.35
C GLY A 91 -18.00 4.61 -12.46
N LYS A 92 -18.11 3.74 -11.44
CA LYS A 92 -19.02 2.60 -11.44
C LYS A 92 -19.69 2.43 -10.08
N THR A 93 -20.99 2.16 -10.07
CA THR A 93 -21.73 1.84 -8.85
C THR A 93 -21.55 0.37 -8.46
N LEU A 94 -21.22 0.13 -7.20
CA LEU A 94 -21.13 -1.20 -6.61
C LEU A 94 -22.52 -1.68 -6.15
N SER A 95 -22.80 -2.96 -6.34
CA SER A 95 -24.03 -3.55 -5.81
C SER A 95 -24.01 -3.60 -4.28
N ASN A 96 -25.17 -3.66 -3.65
CA ASN A 96 -25.29 -3.85 -2.20
C ASN A 96 -24.55 -5.11 -1.71
N GLY A 97 -24.58 -6.18 -2.51
CA GLY A 97 -23.87 -7.41 -2.21
C GLY A 97 -22.36 -7.26 -2.24
N GLN A 98 -21.81 -6.52 -3.21
CA GLN A 98 -20.37 -6.19 -3.28
C GLN A 98 -19.94 -5.32 -2.10
N ARG A 99 -20.71 -4.29 -1.79
CA ARG A 99 -20.46 -3.40 -0.65
C ARG A 99 -20.45 -4.16 0.67
N LEU A 100 -21.42 -5.06 0.87
CA LEU A 100 -21.49 -5.89 2.07
C LEU A 100 -20.32 -6.88 2.15
N TRP A 101 -19.97 -7.49 1.02
CA TRP A 101 -18.84 -8.41 0.92
C TRP A 101 -17.55 -7.71 1.33
N TYR A 102 -17.27 -6.53 0.78
CA TYR A 102 -16.06 -5.77 1.09
C TYR A 102 -15.98 -5.37 2.58
N ASP A 103 -17.09 -4.91 3.17
CA ASP A 103 -17.14 -4.57 4.60
C ASP A 103 -16.79 -5.78 5.49
N ARG A 104 -17.21 -6.97 5.12
CA ARG A 104 -16.88 -8.20 5.87
C ARG A 104 -15.43 -8.62 5.67
N GLN A 105 -14.90 -8.50 4.48
CA GLN A 105 -13.49 -8.77 4.21
C GLN A 105 -12.59 -7.78 4.96
N GLN A 106 -12.93 -6.50 4.94
CA GLN A 106 -12.15 -5.48 5.63
C GLN A 106 -12.12 -5.72 7.16
N LYS A 107 -13.23 -6.17 7.77
CA LYS A 107 -13.26 -6.54 9.18
C LYS A 107 -12.36 -7.73 9.53
N GLN A 108 -12.18 -8.65 8.59
CA GLN A 108 -11.30 -9.82 8.79
C GLN A 108 -9.83 -9.50 8.55
N LEU A 109 -9.53 -8.74 7.50
CA LEU A 109 -8.18 -8.51 7.02
C LEU A 109 -7.55 -7.21 7.56
N GLY A 110 -8.35 -6.27 8.07
CA GLY A 110 -7.85 -4.96 8.47
C GLY A 110 -7.15 -4.26 7.30
N LEU A 111 -5.96 -3.74 7.53
CA LEU A 111 -5.17 -3.04 6.51
C LEU A 111 -4.65 -3.96 5.39
N PHE A 112 -4.64 -5.27 5.60
CA PHE A 112 -4.23 -6.21 4.55
C PHE A 112 -5.23 -6.30 3.40
N ILE A 113 -6.44 -5.74 3.55
CA ILE A 113 -7.43 -5.68 2.47
C ILE A 113 -6.90 -4.96 1.23
N PHE A 114 -6.09 -3.93 1.40
CA PHE A 114 -5.46 -3.19 0.29
C PHE A 114 -4.44 -4.02 -0.50
N ARG A 115 -3.93 -5.10 0.09
CA ARG A 115 -3.06 -6.06 -0.58
C ARG A 115 -3.86 -7.13 -1.33
N GLU A 116 -4.86 -7.70 -0.65
CA GLU A 116 -5.60 -8.85 -1.17
C GLU A 116 -6.72 -8.42 -2.13
N PHE A 117 -7.39 -7.32 -1.82
CA PHE A 117 -8.57 -6.84 -2.55
C PHE A 117 -8.52 -5.31 -2.78
N PRO A 118 -7.49 -4.80 -3.46
CA PRO A 118 -7.40 -3.38 -3.75
C PRO A 118 -8.53 -2.94 -4.69
N SER A 119 -9.11 -1.77 -4.45
CA SER A 119 -10.15 -1.19 -5.30
C SER A 119 -9.57 -0.39 -6.47
N THR A 120 -8.39 0.19 -6.29
CA THR A 120 -7.63 0.90 -7.31
C THR A 120 -6.16 0.51 -7.26
N ILE A 121 -5.41 0.81 -8.32
CA ILE A 121 -3.99 0.47 -8.37
C ILE A 121 -3.19 1.24 -7.31
N GLU A 122 -3.61 2.47 -6.98
CA GLU A 122 -2.98 3.30 -5.95
C GLU A 122 -3.10 2.70 -4.56
N GLU A 123 -4.15 1.92 -4.32
CA GLU A 123 -4.35 1.26 -3.04
C GLU A 123 -3.35 0.14 -2.79
N CYS A 124 -2.85 -0.48 -3.85
CA CYS A 124 -1.77 -1.46 -3.72
C CYS A 124 -0.56 -0.88 -2.98
N TRP A 125 -0.30 0.42 -3.14
CA TRP A 125 0.81 1.13 -2.50
C TRP A 125 0.56 1.43 -1.01
N LYS A 126 -0.70 1.38 -0.56
CA LYS A 126 -1.11 1.60 0.83
C LYS A 126 -0.99 0.34 1.70
N SER A 127 -0.78 -0.81 1.06
CA SER A 127 -0.67 -2.08 1.77
C SER A 127 0.50 -2.05 2.77
N PRO A 128 0.31 -2.52 4.01
CA PRO A 128 1.40 -2.64 4.96
C PRO A 128 2.46 -3.61 4.43
N VAL A 129 3.72 -3.28 4.68
CA VAL A 129 4.85 -4.17 4.40
C VAL A 129 4.72 -5.41 5.28
N ASP A 130 4.92 -6.60 4.73
CA ASP A 130 4.95 -7.85 5.51
C ASP A 130 5.96 -7.71 6.66
N GLY A 131 5.51 -7.98 7.89
CA GLY A 131 6.33 -7.79 9.09
C GLY A 131 6.35 -6.38 9.69
N ALA A 132 5.60 -5.43 9.16
CA ALA A 132 5.47 -4.10 9.74
C ALA A 132 4.60 -4.13 11.01
N ILE A 133 5.19 -4.53 12.13
CA ILE A 133 4.54 -4.66 13.46
C ILE A 133 3.84 -3.35 13.87
N TYR A 134 4.39 -2.20 13.47
CA TYR A 134 3.90 -0.88 13.85
C TYR A 134 3.04 -0.18 12.79
N ALA A 135 2.67 -0.86 11.69
CA ALA A 135 1.94 -0.23 10.57
C ALA A 135 0.65 0.46 11.01
N ASP A 136 -0.16 -0.21 11.84
CA ASP A 136 -1.41 0.34 12.38
C ASP A 136 -1.16 1.54 13.32
N ALA A 137 -0.18 1.44 14.21
CA ALA A 137 0.19 2.52 15.12
C ALA A 137 0.70 3.76 14.36
N ILE A 138 1.56 3.56 13.36
CA ILE A 138 2.07 4.64 12.50
C ILE A 138 0.95 5.25 11.66
N GLY A 139 0.03 4.44 11.16
CA GLY A 139 -1.15 4.90 10.45
C GLY A 139 -2.01 5.84 11.30
N LYS A 140 -2.27 5.48 12.55
CA LYS A 140 -3.00 6.31 13.53
C LYS A 140 -2.26 7.62 13.83
N LEU A 141 -0.94 7.57 14.01
CA LEU A 141 -0.11 8.75 14.24
C LEU A 141 -0.13 9.72 13.05
N ARG A 142 -0.12 9.20 11.82
CA ARG A 142 -0.27 10.03 10.61
C ARG A 142 -1.66 10.67 10.52
N ALA A 143 -2.69 9.88 10.73
CA ALA A 143 -4.08 10.36 10.67
C ALA A 143 -4.38 11.43 11.73
N SER A 144 -3.78 11.33 12.92
CA SER A 144 -3.90 12.32 14.00
C SER A 144 -3.02 13.58 13.80
N GLY A 145 -2.16 13.61 12.77
CA GLY A 145 -1.20 14.70 12.58
C GLY A 145 -0.06 14.73 13.60
N ALA A 146 0.15 13.60 14.30
CA ALA A 146 1.22 13.49 15.28
C ALA A 146 2.61 13.35 14.64
N ILE A 147 2.68 12.91 13.37
CA ILE A 147 3.93 12.88 12.61
C ILE A 147 4.12 14.24 11.92
N LYS A 148 4.92 15.09 12.55
CA LYS A 148 5.24 16.45 12.08
C LYS A 148 6.62 16.86 12.60
N SER A 149 7.20 17.92 12.07
CA SER A 149 8.41 18.52 12.64
C SER A 149 8.12 19.18 13.98
N PHE A 150 8.93 18.88 14.97
CA PHE A 150 8.92 19.53 16.28
C PHE A 150 10.14 20.40 16.45
N ALA A 151 9.97 21.58 17.01
CA ALA A 151 11.11 22.38 17.46
C ALA A 151 11.72 21.72 18.71
N VAL A 152 13.03 21.65 18.74
CA VAL A 152 13.75 21.17 19.95
C VAL A 152 13.54 22.19 21.07
N ASP A 153 13.08 21.73 22.22
CA ASP A 153 13.01 22.55 23.43
C ASP A 153 14.40 22.61 24.08
N THR A 154 15.06 23.75 23.97
CA THR A 154 16.42 23.95 24.52
C THR A 154 16.47 23.94 26.05
N THR A 155 15.33 23.98 26.73
CA THR A 155 15.23 23.94 28.19
C THR A 155 15.01 22.54 28.74
N SER A 156 14.63 21.59 27.89
CA SER A 156 14.37 20.20 28.23
C SER A 156 15.53 19.29 27.87
N LEU A 157 15.74 18.25 28.68
CA LEU A 157 16.76 17.23 28.41
C LEU A 157 16.47 16.46 27.11
N VAL A 158 17.51 16.20 26.34
CA VAL A 158 17.47 15.29 25.22
C VAL A 158 17.89 13.89 25.69
N HIS A 159 17.01 12.93 25.49
CA HIS A 159 17.27 11.53 25.77
C HIS A 159 17.67 10.81 24.50
N THR A 160 18.43 9.74 24.63
CA THR A 160 18.84 8.89 23.51
C THR A 160 18.46 7.43 23.78
N ALA A 161 18.00 6.74 22.75
CA ALA A 161 17.83 5.29 22.76
C ALA A 161 18.65 4.69 21.61
N TRP A 162 19.41 3.65 21.92
CA TRP A 162 20.38 3.05 21.01
C TRP A 162 19.94 1.63 20.66
N ASP A 163 19.85 1.34 19.36
CA ASP A 163 19.76 -0.01 18.83
C ASP A 163 21.12 -0.35 18.25
N LEU A 164 21.87 -1.18 19.00
CA LEU A 164 23.26 -1.53 18.69
C LEU A 164 23.27 -2.74 17.76
N GLY A 165 23.31 -2.49 16.46
CA GLY A 165 23.59 -3.50 15.45
C GLY A 165 25.10 -3.62 15.16
N ASN A 166 25.46 -4.25 14.03
CA ASN A 166 26.82 -4.13 13.52
C ASN A 166 27.07 -2.67 13.08
N PRO A 167 28.34 -2.24 12.85
CA PRO A 167 28.66 -0.82 12.61
C PRO A 167 27.87 -0.12 11.50
N ALA A 168 27.34 -0.87 10.55
CA ALA A 168 26.51 -0.34 9.45
C ALA A 168 25.02 -0.18 9.80
N ASN A 169 24.56 -0.78 10.92
CA ASN A 169 23.15 -0.89 11.26
C ASN A 169 22.82 -0.36 12.67
N THR A 170 23.69 0.43 13.27
CA THR A 170 23.41 1.09 14.54
C THR A 170 22.45 2.25 14.32
N VAL A 171 21.34 2.27 15.08
CA VAL A 171 20.34 3.34 15.04
C VAL A 171 20.32 4.05 16.39
N VAL A 172 20.26 5.38 16.34
CA VAL A 172 20.12 6.23 17.54
C VAL A 172 18.88 7.08 17.39
N TRP A 173 17.98 6.98 18.37
CA TRP A 173 16.81 7.82 18.48
C TRP A 173 17.07 8.95 19.48
N TYR A 174 16.74 10.17 19.11
CA TYR A 174 16.76 11.33 19.99
C TYR A 174 15.33 11.71 20.32
N PHE A 175 15.03 11.96 21.59
CA PHE A 175 13.70 12.34 22.03
C PHE A 175 13.70 13.23 23.25
N GLN A 176 12.61 13.97 23.43
CA GLN A 176 12.34 14.79 24.62
C GLN A 176 11.03 14.36 25.26
N LEU A 177 10.95 14.53 26.57
CA LEU A 177 9.70 14.38 27.34
C LEU A 177 9.11 15.78 27.54
N ALA A 178 8.01 16.08 26.88
CA ALA A 178 7.38 17.40 26.96
C ALA A 178 5.86 17.26 27.04
N GLY A 179 5.25 17.87 28.07
CA GLY A 179 3.79 17.89 28.24
C GLY A 179 3.14 16.50 28.38
N GLY A 180 3.88 15.52 28.93
CA GLY A 180 3.39 14.13 29.04
C GLY A 180 3.51 13.30 27.76
N GLU A 181 4.15 13.84 26.72
CA GLU A 181 4.39 13.18 25.44
C GLU A 181 5.87 12.85 25.25
N ILE A 182 6.15 11.82 24.46
CA ILE A 182 7.48 11.53 23.93
C ILE A 182 7.55 12.13 22.52
N ARG A 183 8.44 13.11 22.33
CA ARG A 183 8.65 13.77 21.03
C ARG A 183 9.98 13.30 20.44
N LEU A 184 9.94 12.57 19.35
CA LEU A 184 11.12 12.27 18.53
C LEU A 184 11.55 13.56 17.82
N ILE A 185 12.87 13.86 17.84
CA ILE A 185 13.45 15.11 17.32
C ILE A 185 14.61 14.82 16.39
#